data_9a0deb7aa8efa6a606701d9847d73361
#
_entry.id   9a0deb7aa8efa6a606701d9847d73361
#
_cell.length_a   1.000
_cell.length_b   1.000
_cell.length_c   1.000
_cell.angle_alpha   90.00
_cell.angle_beta   90.00
_cell.angle_gamma   90.00
#
_symmetry.space_group_name_H-M   'P 1'
#
loop_
_entity.id
_entity.type
_entity.pdbx_description
1 polymer ?
#
loop_
_entity_poly.entity_id
_entity_poly.type
_entity_poly.pdbx_seq_one_letter_code
_entity_poly.pdbx_strand_id
1 'polypeptide(L)'
;MKPKGNSIKENIDAMCKSLGFKKDRKSGHYMREVTPGLEDSIHFFFKPYSGKAVSVSFIVGIYLKELVDLIDELYEKTDGYKSLLWLWCGDLLPEPKVIQWMYYTENGDPKQLCDEIRQFIVDYAEPFFVRNHDWKDISDSILKRKYANAEGAPVAVAMY
;
A
#
# COMPACT_ATOMS: atom_id res chain seq x y z
N MET A 1 8.42 27.29 -14.60
CA MET A 1 7.71 26.99 -13.35
C MET A 1 7.28 25.52 -13.41
N LYS A 2 7.79 24.65 -12.53
CA LYS A 2 7.32 23.26 -12.49
C LYS A 2 5.84 23.23 -12.08
N PRO A 3 5.00 22.40 -12.73
CA PRO A 3 3.61 22.27 -12.32
C PRO A 3 3.54 21.84 -10.84
N LYS A 4 2.75 22.53 -10.03
CA LYS A 4 2.60 22.25 -8.59
C LYS A 4 2.18 20.80 -8.28
N GLY A 5 1.62 20.06 -9.24
CA GLY A 5 1.30 18.63 -9.12
C GLY A 5 2.52 17.69 -9.00
N ASN A 6 3.70 18.12 -9.46
CA ASN A 6 4.92 17.35 -9.26
C ASN A 6 5.44 17.44 -7.82
N SER A 7 5.13 18.53 -7.10
CA SER A 7 5.64 18.74 -5.75
C SER A 7 5.03 17.75 -4.74
N ILE A 8 3.76 17.37 -4.87
CA ILE A 8 3.15 16.39 -3.95
C ILE A 8 3.76 14.99 -4.13
N LYS A 9 4.01 14.58 -5.37
CA LYS A 9 4.66 13.27 -5.65
C LYS A 9 6.09 13.24 -5.13
N GLU A 10 6.86 14.31 -5.33
CA GLU A 10 8.23 14.44 -4.82
C GLU A 10 8.26 14.40 -3.27
N ASN A 11 7.30 15.03 -2.61
CA ASN A 11 7.18 14.99 -1.15
C ASN A 11 6.77 13.60 -0.64
N ILE A 12 5.86 12.90 -1.34
CA ILE A 12 5.50 11.51 -1.03
C ILE A 12 6.71 10.58 -1.23
N ASP A 13 7.47 10.74 -2.32
CA ASP A 13 8.70 9.97 -2.54
C ASP A 13 9.69 10.16 -1.36
N ALA A 14 9.91 11.39 -0.92
CA ALA A 14 10.78 11.70 0.20
C ALA A 14 10.26 11.13 1.54
N MET A 15 8.96 11.25 1.77
CA MET A 15 8.29 10.70 2.95
C MET A 15 8.43 9.18 3.01
N CYS A 16 8.10 8.47 1.93
CA CYS A 16 8.22 7.01 1.88
C CYS A 16 9.67 6.55 2.08
N LYS A 17 10.64 7.26 1.49
CA LYS A 17 12.05 7.00 1.71
C LYS A 17 12.45 7.16 3.18
N SER A 18 11.92 8.18 3.87
CA SER A 18 12.19 8.39 5.30
C SER A 18 11.60 7.28 6.19
N LEU A 19 10.57 6.57 5.73
CA LEU A 19 9.97 5.41 6.38
C LEU A 19 10.62 4.07 5.96
N GLY A 20 11.72 4.12 5.21
CA GLY A 20 12.48 2.95 4.78
C GLY A 20 11.97 2.29 3.49
N PHE A 21 10.96 2.85 2.84
CA PHE A 21 10.46 2.33 1.58
C PHE A 21 11.29 2.81 0.38
N LYS A 22 11.42 1.94 -0.62
CA LYS A 22 12.03 2.23 -1.91
C LYS A 22 10.98 2.11 -3.00
N LYS A 23 10.96 3.07 -3.92
CA LYS A 23 10.06 3.02 -5.06
C LYS A 23 10.53 2.00 -6.08
N ASP A 24 9.70 1.02 -6.37
CA ASP A 24 9.91 0.16 -7.52
C ASP A 24 9.52 0.91 -8.80
N ARG A 25 10.49 1.08 -9.70
CA ARG A 25 10.30 1.85 -10.93
C ARG A 25 9.34 1.18 -11.92
N LYS A 26 9.21 -0.13 -11.85
CA LYS A 26 8.38 -0.90 -12.77
C LYS A 26 6.91 -0.83 -12.40
N SER A 27 6.59 -1.03 -11.13
CA SER A 27 5.21 -1.03 -10.63
C SER A 27 4.75 0.34 -10.10
N GLY A 28 5.69 1.23 -9.73
CA GLY A 28 5.39 2.49 -9.06
C GLY A 28 5.04 2.35 -7.57
N HIS A 29 5.10 1.13 -7.03
CA HIS A 29 4.87 0.85 -5.62
C HIS A 29 6.08 1.18 -4.78
N TYR A 30 5.85 1.52 -3.52
CA TYR A 30 6.90 1.68 -2.52
C TYR A 30 6.99 0.38 -1.74
N MET A 31 8.18 -0.24 -1.75
CA MET A 31 8.45 -1.54 -1.15
C MET A 31 9.48 -1.42 -0.04
N ARG A 32 9.28 -2.15 1.04
CA ARG A 32 10.22 -2.24 2.15
C ARG A 32 10.43 -3.71 2.52
N GLU A 33 11.64 -4.22 2.29
CA GLU A 33 12.00 -5.57 2.69
C GLU A 33 12.08 -5.67 4.21
N VAL A 34 11.39 -6.65 4.77
CA VAL A 34 11.38 -6.98 6.20
C VAL A 34 12.37 -8.12 6.47
N THR A 35 12.23 -9.19 5.69
CA THR A 35 13.15 -10.33 5.61
C THR A 35 13.22 -10.75 4.15
N PRO A 36 14.23 -11.55 3.73
CA PRO A 36 14.32 -12.02 2.37
C PRO A 36 13.00 -12.67 1.89
N GLY A 37 12.39 -12.09 0.87
CA GLY A 37 11.13 -12.56 0.30
C GLY A 37 9.85 -12.08 0.98
N LEU A 38 9.93 -11.33 2.08
CA LEU A 38 8.79 -10.68 2.74
C LEU A 38 8.94 -9.17 2.68
N GLU A 39 7.98 -8.51 2.06
CA GLU A 39 8.00 -7.06 1.87
C GLU A 39 6.68 -6.42 2.26
N ASP A 40 6.77 -5.24 2.90
CA ASP A 40 5.67 -4.30 3.04
C ASP A 40 5.55 -3.46 1.77
N SER A 41 4.35 -3.07 1.43
CA SER A 41 4.13 -2.23 0.24
C SER A 41 3.10 -1.14 0.49
N ILE A 42 3.29 0.00 -0.17
CA ILE A 42 2.33 1.10 -0.25
C ILE A 42 2.20 1.52 -1.70
N HIS A 43 0.98 1.70 -2.17
CA HIS A 43 0.73 2.26 -3.49
C HIS A 43 -0.22 3.44 -3.41
N PHE A 44 0.22 4.59 -3.92
CA PHE A 44 -0.55 5.83 -3.92
C PHE A 44 -1.34 6.02 -5.21
N PHE A 45 -2.55 6.49 -5.07
CA PHE A 45 -3.44 6.90 -6.15
C PHE A 45 -3.61 8.40 -6.13
N PHE A 46 -3.45 9.04 -7.29
CA PHE A 46 -3.61 10.47 -7.49
C PHE A 46 -4.76 10.68 -8.49
N LYS A 47 -5.88 11.14 -8.02
CA LYS A 47 -7.05 11.39 -8.87
C LYS A 47 -7.28 12.90 -9.01
N PRO A 48 -7.22 13.47 -10.22
CA PRO A 48 -7.58 14.86 -10.44
C PRO A 48 -9.02 15.13 -9.99
N TYR A 49 -9.22 16.26 -9.32
CA TYR A 49 -10.52 16.72 -8.85
C TYR A 49 -10.73 18.19 -9.23
N SER A 50 -11.73 18.46 -10.05
CA SER A 50 -12.14 19.81 -10.52
C SER A 50 -11.03 20.71 -11.10
N GLY A 51 -9.92 20.20 -11.59
CA GLY A 51 -8.82 20.97 -12.19
C GLY A 51 -7.97 21.79 -11.21
N LYS A 52 -8.41 21.96 -9.97
CA LYS A 52 -7.74 22.76 -8.92
C LYS A 52 -7.26 21.95 -7.73
N ALA A 53 -7.60 20.68 -7.70
CA ALA A 53 -7.23 19.77 -6.62
C ALA A 53 -6.85 18.39 -7.14
N VAL A 54 -6.08 17.67 -6.35
CA VAL A 54 -5.76 16.26 -6.55
C VAL A 54 -6.15 15.52 -5.28
N SER A 55 -6.96 14.48 -5.42
CA SER A 55 -7.25 13.56 -4.33
C SER A 55 -6.12 12.54 -4.23
N VAL A 56 -5.62 12.31 -3.03
CA VAL A 56 -4.59 11.32 -2.72
C VAL A 56 -5.19 10.26 -1.83
N SER A 57 -5.02 9.01 -2.19
CA SER A 57 -5.36 7.85 -1.37
C SER A 57 -4.29 6.78 -1.58
N PHE A 58 -4.30 5.72 -0.78
CA PHE A 58 -3.35 4.63 -0.95
C PHE A 58 -3.90 3.29 -0.48
N ILE A 59 -3.28 2.24 -0.95
CA ILE A 59 -3.40 0.89 -0.42
C ILE A 59 -2.10 0.49 0.26
N VAL A 60 -2.22 -0.36 1.26
CA VAL A 60 -1.09 -1.06 1.89
C VAL A 60 -1.18 -2.54 1.56
N GLY A 61 -0.04 -3.21 1.51
CA GLY A 61 -0.02 -4.62 1.20
C GLY A 61 1.18 -5.35 1.77
N ILE A 62 1.03 -6.67 1.88
CA ILE A 62 2.09 -7.60 2.23
C ILE A 62 2.38 -8.46 1.00
N TYR A 63 3.65 -8.56 0.66
CA TYR A 63 4.16 -9.40 -0.40
C TYR A 63 5.04 -10.49 0.20
N LEU A 64 4.68 -11.75 -0.02
CA LEU A 64 5.49 -12.91 0.33
C LEU A 64 5.80 -13.68 -0.94
N LYS A 65 7.05 -13.61 -1.38
CA LYS A 65 7.50 -14.12 -2.68
C LYS A 65 7.10 -15.58 -2.93
N GLU A 66 7.34 -16.46 -1.97
CA GLU A 66 7.05 -17.89 -2.12
C GLU A 66 5.58 -18.17 -2.39
N LEU A 67 4.68 -17.45 -1.71
CA LEU A 67 3.24 -17.61 -1.93
C LEU A 67 2.76 -16.97 -3.21
N VAL A 68 3.33 -15.82 -3.58
CA VAL A 68 3.01 -15.19 -4.86
C VAL A 68 3.42 -16.10 -6.01
N ASP A 69 4.61 -16.70 -5.94
CA ASP A 69 5.07 -17.66 -6.94
C ASP A 69 4.13 -18.88 -7.03
N LEU A 70 3.65 -19.40 -5.89
CA LEU A 70 2.69 -20.50 -5.86
C LEU A 70 1.32 -20.10 -6.43
N ILE A 71 0.83 -18.92 -6.14
CA ILE A 71 -0.42 -18.39 -6.71
C ILE A 71 -0.28 -18.27 -8.24
N ASP A 72 0.86 -17.81 -8.73
CA ASP A 72 1.13 -17.69 -10.16
C ASP A 72 1.15 -19.05 -10.87
N GLU A 73 1.68 -20.09 -10.23
CA GLU A 73 1.65 -21.45 -10.75
C GLU A 73 0.23 -22.00 -10.85
N LEU A 74 -0.61 -21.68 -9.86
CA LEU A 74 -1.98 -22.19 -9.80
C LEU A 74 -2.98 -21.48 -10.71
N TYR A 75 -2.79 -20.19 -10.95
CA TYR A 75 -3.81 -19.33 -11.58
C TYR A 75 -3.36 -18.66 -12.89
N GLU A 76 -2.29 -19.11 -13.51
CA GLU A 76 -1.66 -18.45 -14.65
C GLU A 76 -1.22 -17.00 -14.34
N LYS A 77 -0.06 -16.61 -14.80
CA LYS A 77 0.56 -15.31 -14.43
C LYS A 77 -0.36 -14.16 -14.76
N THR A 78 -0.79 -13.45 -13.73
CA THR A 78 -1.49 -12.17 -13.89
C THR A 78 -0.46 -11.05 -14.03
N ASP A 79 -0.55 -10.26 -15.10
CA ASP A 79 0.26 -9.05 -15.29
C ASP A 79 -0.19 -7.95 -14.34
N GLY A 80 0.21 -8.01 -13.09
CA GLY A 80 -0.21 -7.00 -12.14
C GLY A 80 0.59 -7.00 -10.83
N TYR A 81 0.25 -6.05 -10.00
CA TYR A 81 0.75 -5.97 -8.64
C TYR A 81 0.29 -7.19 -7.84
N LYS A 82 1.26 -7.88 -7.26
CA LYS A 82 1.05 -9.15 -6.57
C LYS A 82 1.26 -8.96 -5.09
N SER A 83 0.27 -8.43 -4.43
CA SER A 83 0.23 -8.40 -2.98
C SER A 83 -0.57 -9.59 -2.47
N LEU A 84 -0.02 -10.29 -1.52
CA LEU A 84 -0.70 -11.40 -0.86
C LEU A 84 -1.91 -10.93 -0.06
N LEU A 85 -1.72 -9.84 0.66
CA LEU A 85 -2.76 -9.10 1.38
C LEU A 85 -2.69 -7.65 0.96
N TRP A 86 -3.83 -7.00 0.76
CA TRP A 86 -3.88 -5.56 0.60
C TRP A 86 -5.19 -4.96 1.15
N LEU A 87 -5.08 -3.74 1.63
CA LEU A 87 -6.18 -2.97 2.20
C LEU A 87 -6.13 -1.53 1.71
N TRP A 88 -7.30 -0.92 1.49
CA TRP A 88 -7.39 0.52 1.37
C TRP A 88 -7.04 1.19 2.71
N CYS A 89 -6.44 2.37 2.64
CA CYS A 89 -6.07 3.10 3.85
C CYS A 89 -7.24 3.27 4.85
N GLY A 90 -8.44 3.49 4.35
CA GLY A 90 -9.64 3.61 5.18
C GLY A 90 -10.05 2.34 5.91
N ASP A 91 -9.68 1.17 5.39
CA ASP A 91 -9.97 -0.13 6.01
C ASP A 91 -9.04 -0.44 7.20
N LEU A 92 -7.96 0.33 7.36
CA LEU A 92 -7.05 0.23 8.50
C LEU A 92 -7.63 0.81 9.78
N LEU A 93 -8.67 1.63 9.67
CA LEU A 93 -9.31 2.25 10.83
C LEU A 93 -10.14 1.25 11.62
N PRO A 94 -10.31 1.46 12.95
CA PRO A 94 -11.22 0.66 13.77
C PRO A 94 -12.65 0.62 13.23
N GLU A 95 -13.11 1.73 12.67
CA GLU A 95 -14.36 1.86 11.91
C GLU A 95 -14.01 2.17 10.46
N PRO A 96 -14.05 1.18 9.54
CA PRO A 96 -13.68 1.37 8.15
C PRO A 96 -14.51 2.46 7.47
N LYS A 97 -13.83 3.35 6.75
CA LYS A 97 -14.46 4.41 5.95
C LYS A 97 -13.58 4.79 4.76
N VAL A 98 -14.17 5.40 3.76
CA VAL A 98 -13.41 5.96 2.64
C VAL A 98 -12.59 7.15 3.14
N ILE A 99 -11.28 7.11 2.92
CA ILE A 99 -10.35 8.20 3.23
C ILE A 99 -9.65 8.64 1.96
N GLN A 100 -9.59 9.95 1.79
CA GLN A 100 -8.75 10.59 0.79
C GLN A 100 -8.32 11.96 1.30
N TRP A 101 -7.09 12.33 0.94
CA TRP A 101 -6.54 13.66 1.24
C TRP A 101 -6.66 14.53 0.01
N MET A 102 -7.10 15.78 0.20
CA MET A 102 -7.24 16.74 -0.90
C MET A 102 -6.05 17.69 -0.92
N TYR A 103 -5.32 17.69 -2.03
CA TYR A 103 -4.25 18.63 -2.30
C TYR A 103 -4.72 19.71 -3.27
N TYR A 104 -4.76 20.94 -2.83
CA TYR A 104 -5.14 22.09 -3.66
C TYR A 104 -3.91 22.66 -4.36
N THR A 105 -3.93 22.68 -5.69
CA THR A 105 -2.75 23.01 -6.50
C THR A 105 -2.33 24.48 -6.44
N GLU A 106 -3.24 25.38 -6.09
CA GLU A 106 -2.97 26.82 -6.03
C GLU A 106 -2.36 27.25 -4.69
N ASN A 107 -2.84 26.73 -3.58
CA ASN A 107 -2.51 27.18 -2.22
C ASN A 107 -2.26 26.06 -1.20
N GLY A 108 -2.25 24.80 -1.63
CA GLY A 108 -1.95 23.67 -0.78
C GLY A 108 -0.48 23.61 -0.38
N ASP A 109 -0.21 23.21 0.85
CA ASP A 109 1.14 22.88 1.31
C ASP A 109 1.39 21.38 1.17
N PRO A 110 2.23 20.94 0.22
CA PRO A 110 2.50 19.53 0.01
C PRO A 110 3.22 18.89 1.20
N LYS A 111 3.97 19.67 1.98
CA LYS A 111 4.65 19.15 3.16
C LYS A 111 3.66 18.85 4.28
N GLN A 112 2.75 19.79 4.58
CA GLN A 112 1.70 19.57 5.57
C GLN A 112 0.88 18.31 5.24
N LEU A 113 0.45 18.18 3.98
CA LEU A 113 -0.30 17.00 3.55
C LEU A 113 0.48 15.71 3.75
N CYS A 114 1.78 15.70 3.40
CA CYS A 114 2.62 14.53 3.61
C CYS A 114 2.85 14.22 5.09
N ASP A 115 2.93 15.22 5.95
CA ASP A 115 3.03 15.02 7.40
C ASP A 115 1.76 14.37 7.96
N GLU A 116 0.58 14.77 7.49
CA GLU A 116 -0.71 14.13 7.84
C GLU A 116 -0.78 12.68 7.35
N ILE A 117 -0.41 12.42 6.10
CA ILE A 117 -0.36 11.06 5.53
C ILE A 117 0.66 10.20 6.28
N ARG A 118 1.84 10.75 6.58
CA ARG A 118 2.88 10.06 7.36
C ARG A 118 2.37 9.64 8.73
N GLN A 119 1.70 10.55 9.43
CA GLN A 119 1.13 10.25 10.75
C GLN A 119 0.12 9.11 10.65
N PHE A 120 -0.74 9.13 9.63
CA PHE A 120 -1.70 8.05 9.39
C PHE A 120 -0.99 6.70 9.12
N ILE A 121 0.08 6.70 8.33
CA ILE A 121 0.87 5.49 8.07
C ILE A 121 1.46 4.96 9.38
N VAL A 122 2.05 5.82 10.20
CA VAL A 122 2.64 5.42 11.49
C VAL A 122 1.59 4.87 12.45
N ASP A 123 0.41 5.49 12.51
CA ASP A 123 -0.63 5.11 13.47
C ASP A 123 -1.41 3.86 13.06
N TYR A 124 -1.59 3.60 11.76
CA TYR A 124 -2.48 2.55 11.27
C TYR A 124 -1.82 1.55 10.33
N ALA A 125 -0.96 1.98 9.41
CA ALA A 125 -0.31 1.07 8.46
C ALA A 125 0.85 0.30 9.11
N GLU A 126 1.68 0.92 9.92
CA GLU A 126 2.78 0.24 10.62
C GLU A 126 2.27 -0.89 11.56
N PRO A 127 1.22 -0.69 12.37
CA PRO A 127 0.63 -1.80 13.14
C PRO A 127 0.08 -2.93 12.25
N PHE A 128 -0.49 -2.60 11.10
CA PHE A 128 -0.94 -3.61 10.14
C PHE A 128 0.24 -4.42 9.60
N PHE A 129 1.32 -3.77 9.18
CA PHE A 129 2.52 -4.45 8.70
C PHE A 129 3.10 -5.37 9.76
N VAL A 130 3.39 -4.85 10.94
CA VAL A 130 3.99 -5.63 12.05
C VAL A 130 3.15 -6.86 12.39
N ARG A 131 1.81 -6.72 12.42
CA ARG A 131 0.89 -7.82 12.71
C ARG A 131 0.93 -8.93 11.67
N ASN A 132 1.28 -8.60 10.43
CA ASN A 132 1.27 -9.53 9.30
C ASN A 132 2.69 -9.92 8.82
N HIS A 133 3.72 -9.74 9.65
CA HIS A 133 5.08 -10.21 9.33
C HIS A 133 5.30 -11.68 9.69
N ASP A 134 4.46 -12.25 10.53
CA ASP A 134 4.50 -13.68 10.87
C ASP A 134 3.61 -14.47 9.90
N TRP A 135 4.15 -15.58 9.40
CA TRP A 135 3.42 -16.47 8.48
C TRP A 135 2.09 -16.95 9.04
N LYS A 136 2.05 -17.30 10.31
CA LYS A 136 0.82 -17.77 10.96
C LYS A 136 -0.27 -16.69 10.94
N ASP A 137 0.10 -15.45 11.22
CA ASP A 137 -0.83 -14.32 11.21
C ASP A 137 -1.33 -14.01 9.80
N ILE A 138 -0.44 -14.11 8.79
CA ILE A 138 -0.81 -13.99 7.37
C ILE A 138 -1.82 -15.09 7.00
N SER A 139 -1.49 -16.35 7.29
CA SER A 139 -2.33 -17.48 6.95
C SER A 139 -3.70 -17.43 7.64
N ASP A 140 -3.74 -17.08 8.91
CA ASP A 140 -4.97 -16.90 9.68
C ASP A 140 -5.84 -15.77 9.08
N SER A 141 -5.22 -14.67 8.69
CA SER A 141 -5.91 -13.53 8.06
C SER A 141 -6.53 -13.91 6.72
N ILE A 142 -5.81 -14.67 5.89
CA ILE A 142 -6.28 -15.13 4.58
C ILE A 142 -7.39 -16.16 4.74
N LEU A 143 -7.18 -17.19 5.54
CA LEU A 143 -8.14 -18.29 5.72
C LEU A 143 -9.45 -17.84 6.36
N LYS A 144 -9.40 -16.88 7.28
CA LYS A 144 -10.58 -16.26 7.88
C LYS A 144 -11.25 -15.23 6.95
N ARG A 145 -10.73 -15.02 5.74
CA ARG A 145 -11.19 -14.00 4.78
C ARG A 145 -11.31 -12.62 5.41
N LYS A 146 -10.44 -12.32 6.35
CA LYS A 146 -10.41 -11.04 7.04
C LYS A 146 -10.08 -9.89 6.06
N TYR A 147 -9.38 -10.21 4.97
CA TYR A 147 -9.03 -9.31 3.89
C TYR A 147 -9.60 -9.88 2.58
N ALA A 148 -10.56 -9.18 1.99
CA ALA A 148 -11.37 -9.69 0.88
C ALA A 148 -10.61 -9.90 -0.44
N ASN A 149 -9.36 -9.47 -0.54
CA ASN A 149 -8.68 -9.26 -1.82
C ASN A 149 -7.54 -10.25 -2.10
N ALA A 150 -7.46 -11.33 -1.35
CA ALA A 150 -6.45 -12.36 -1.57
C ALA A 150 -7.02 -13.51 -2.43
N GLU A 151 -7.44 -13.20 -3.66
CA GLU A 151 -7.90 -14.24 -4.59
C GLU A 151 -6.81 -15.29 -4.79
N GLY A 152 -7.18 -16.56 -4.67
CA GLY A 152 -6.25 -17.68 -4.76
C GLY A 152 -5.37 -17.92 -3.51
N ALA A 153 -5.16 -16.93 -2.66
CA ALA A 153 -4.33 -17.07 -1.48
C ALA A 153 -4.80 -18.15 -0.50
N PRO A 154 -6.12 -18.35 -0.25
CA PRO A 154 -6.59 -19.43 0.62
C PRO A 154 -6.17 -20.82 0.14
N VAL A 155 -6.17 -21.05 -1.18
CA VAL A 155 -5.72 -22.33 -1.76
C VAL A 155 -4.22 -22.49 -1.62
N ALA A 156 -3.47 -21.44 -1.95
CA ALA A 156 -2.01 -21.44 -1.83
C ALA A 156 -1.57 -21.67 -0.38
N VAL A 157 -2.23 -21.02 0.59
CA VAL A 157 -1.97 -21.20 2.02
C VAL A 157 -2.26 -22.64 2.47
N ALA A 158 -3.33 -23.26 1.99
CA ALA A 158 -3.67 -24.64 2.35
C ALA A 158 -2.67 -25.67 1.77
N MET A 159 -1.96 -25.31 0.69
CA MET A 159 -0.94 -26.16 0.05
C MET A 159 0.47 -25.95 0.61
N TYR A 160 0.73 -24.79 1.24
CA TYR A 160 2.03 -24.43 1.79
C TYR A 160 2.27 -25.05 3.17
#